data_e73e8c809693c152bd75b92f634c7b07
#
_entry.id   e73e8c809693c152bd75b92f634c7b07
#
_cell.length_a   1.000
_cell.length_b   1.000
_cell.length_c   1.000
_cell.angle_alpha   90.00
_cell.angle_beta   90.00
_cell.angle_gamma   90.00
#
_symmetry.space_group_name_H-M   'P 1'
#
loop_
_entity.id
_entity.type
_entity.pdbx_description
1 polymer ?
#
loop_
_entity_poly.entity_id
_entity_poly.type
_entity_poly.pdbx_seq_one_letter_code
_entity_poly.pdbx_strand_id
1 'polypeptide(L)'
;VADHGPVLLTSADGTAFSAYRALPAEPSGRNMVILPDIRGLHPFYAALAQRFAEAGFRTVAIDYFGRTAGTGSRDDGFDWQQHIPKVTPGNVAADVAAAVALLDRGPTFSVGFCFGGGHSWRLAAGELDLAGSIGFYGRPAMIADVLPDLRRPLLMLVAGADQATPRDEFEGLDRRLSELGKDHEMTIYDGAPHSFFDRSYAQWKDACADAWRRILDFTARHAG
;
A
#
# COMPACT_ATOMS: atom_id res chain seq x y z
N VAL A 1 9.81 -12.39 -14.00
CA VAL A 1 8.49 -12.79 -13.49
C VAL A 1 8.12 -14.14 -14.09
N ALA A 2 7.65 -15.10 -13.27
CA ALA A 2 7.28 -16.43 -13.74
C ALA A 2 5.86 -16.47 -14.33
N ASP A 3 4.92 -15.81 -13.64
CA ASP A 3 3.51 -15.74 -14.05
C ASP A 3 2.89 -14.44 -13.55
N HIS A 4 2.02 -13.82 -14.33
CA HIS A 4 1.31 -12.62 -13.92
C HIS A 4 0.04 -12.40 -14.73
N GLY A 5 -0.95 -11.77 -14.14
CA GLY A 5 -2.20 -11.44 -14.83
C GLY A 5 -3.32 -11.00 -13.88
N PRO A 6 -4.43 -10.58 -14.47
CA PRO A 6 -5.63 -10.26 -13.70
C PRO A 6 -6.20 -11.51 -13.04
N VAL A 7 -6.70 -11.34 -11.81
CA VAL A 7 -7.42 -12.37 -11.06
C VAL A 7 -8.67 -11.76 -10.45
N LEU A 8 -9.68 -12.59 -10.23
CA LEU A 8 -10.88 -12.21 -9.51
C LEU A 8 -10.81 -12.80 -8.11
N LEU A 9 -10.97 -11.98 -7.10
CA LEU A 9 -11.01 -12.40 -5.70
C LEU A 9 -12.41 -12.18 -5.14
N THR A 10 -12.71 -12.89 -4.05
CA THR A 10 -13.97 -12.73 -3.32
C THR A 10 -13.65 -12.42 -1.86
N SER A 11 -14.16 -11.30 -1.39
CA SER A 11 -14.04 -10.87 0.01
C SER A 11 -14.95 -11.71 0.92
N ALA A 12 -14.72 -11.66 2.24
CA ALA A 12 -15.48 -12.43 3.21
C ALA A 12 -17.00 -12.12 3.22
N ASP A 13 -17.38 -10.93 2.75
CA ASP A 13 -18.79 -10.51 2.60
C ASP A 13 -19.43 -11.00 1.29
N GLY A 14 -18.72 -11.82 0.49
CA GLY A 14 -19.19 -12.33 -0.80
C GLY A 14 -18.96 -11.37 -1.98
N THR A 15 -18.38 -10.19 -1.75
CA THR A 15 -18.11 -9.23 -2.84
C THR A 15 -16.95 -9.71 -3.70
N ALA A 16 -17.20 -9.80 -5.01
CA ALA A 16 -16.14 -10.00 -6.00
C ALA A 16 -15.42 -8.69 -6.30
N PHE A 17 -14.11 -8.72 -6.42
CA PHE A 17 -13.29 -7.56 -6.80
C PHE A 17 -12.12 -7.97 -7.69
N SER A 18 -11.71 -7.05 -8.55
CA SER A 18 -10.55 -7.25 -9.42
C SER A 18 -9.25 -7.14 -8.64
N ALA A 19 -8.28 -7.98 -8.98
CA ALA A 19 -6.92 -7.90 -8.50
C ALA A 19 -5.94 -8.27 -9.63
N TYR A 20 -4.67 -7.98 -9.42
CA TYR A 20 -3.59 -8.38 -10.32
C TYR A 20 -2.53 -9.12 -9.55
N ARG A 21 -2.26 -10.37 -9.93
CA ARG A 21 -1.23 -11.21 -9.33
C ARG A 21 0.03 -11.18 -10.17
N ALA A 22 1.20 -11.17 -9.50
CA ALA A 22 2.49 -11.40 -10.13
C ALA A 22 3.35 -12.32 -9.26
N LEU A 23 3.90 -13.37 -9.86
CA LEU A 23 4.73 -14.36 -9.19
C LEU A 23 6.18 -14.24 -9.64
N PRO A 24 7.15 -14.29 -8.73
CA PRO A 24 8.58 -14.21 -9.05
C PRO A 24 9.07 -15.49 -9.71
N ALA A 25 10.08 -15.38 -10.58
CA ALA A 25 10.82 -16.55 -11.09
C ALA A 25 11.68 -17.16 -9.98
N GLU A 26 12.25 -16.30 -9.13
CA GLU A 26 13.07 -16.69 -7.97
C GLU A 26 12.44 -16.11 -6.69
N PRO A 27 11.64 -16.91 -5.95
CA PRO A 27 10.95 -16.42 -4.76
C PRO A 27 11.90 -16.09 -3.61
N SER A 28 11.78 -14.90 -3.03
CA SER A 28 12.48 -14.52 -1.79
C SER A 28 11.80 -15.06 -0.51
N GLY A 29 10.66 -15.73 -0.64
CA GLY A 29 9.81 -16.14 0.48
C GLY A 29 8.87 -15.07 1.00
N ARG A 30 9.01 -13.81 0.56
CA ARG A 30 8.20 -12.66 1.00
C ARG A 30 7.01 -12.40 0.08
N ASN A 31 5.95 -11.88 0.67
CA ASN A 31 4.72 -11.52 -0.01
C ASN A 31 4.48 -10.01 0.07
N MET A 32 3.81 -9.45 -0.95
CA MET A 32 3.44 -8.04 -1.00
C MET A 32 1.98 -7.88 -1.46
N VAL A 33 1.19 -7.12 -0.70
CA VAL A 33 -0.14 -6.66 -1.13
C VAL A 33 -0.07 -5.17 -1.42
N ILE A 34 -0.42 -4.78 -2.66
CA ILE A 34 -0.42 -3.39 -3.11
C ILE A 34 -1.82 -2.80 -2.95
N LEU A 35 -1.90 -1.68 -2.24
CA LEU A 35 -3.10 -0.87 -2.06
C LEU A 35 -2.99 0.39 -2.94
N PRO A 36 -3.75 0.47 -4.04
CA PRO A 36 -3.70 1.57 -4.98
C PRO A 36 -4.06 2.93 -4.38
N ASP A 37 -3.86 3.99 -5.15
CA ASP A 37 -4.44 5.29 -4.88
C ASP A 37 -5.95 5.32 -5.23
N ILE A 38 -6.51 6.52 -5.27
CA ILE A 38 -7.93 6.75 -5.59
C ILE A 38 -8.38 6.22 -6.96
N ARG A 39 -7.44 5.88 -7.88
CA ARG A 39 -7.77 5.31 -9.19
C ARG A 39 -8.12 3.81 -9.13
N GLY A 40 -7.92 3.14 -7.98
CA GLY A 40 -8.10 1.70 -7.88
C GLY A 40 -7.01 0.92 -8.63
N LEU A 41 -7.34 -0.25 -9.14
CA LEU A 41 -6.41 -1.11 -9.87
C LEU A 41 -6.06 -0.54 -11.27
N HIS A 42 -5.48 0.67 -11.27
CA HIS A 42 -4.96 1.31 -12.47
C HIS A 42 -3.78 0.50 -13.05
N PRO A 43 -3.51 0.52 -14.38
CA PRO A 43 -2.39 -0.19 -15.02
C PRO A 43 -1.01 0.02 -14.38
N PHE A 44 -0.76 1.19 -13.78
CA PHE A 44 0.45 1.45 -12.99
C PHE A 44 0.67 0.41 -11.90
N TYR A 45 -0.38 0.00 -11.16
CA TYR A 45 -0.26 -0.95 -10.05
C TYR A 45 -0.08 -2.39 -10.53
N ALA A 46 -0.61 -2.73 -11.71
CA ALA A 46 -0.31 -4.00 -12.36
C ALA A 46 1.18 -4.10 -12.77
N ALA A 47 1.73 -3.02 -13.33
CA ALA A 47 3.17 -2.94 -13.63
C ALA A 47 4.03 -2.96 -12.36
N LEU A 48 3.61 -2.26 -11.30
CA LEU A 48 4.31 -2.27 -10.02
C LEU A 48 4.30 -3.66 -9.37
N ALA A 49 3.20 -4.42 -9.49
CA ALA A 49 3.15 -5.81 -9.02
C ALA A 49 4.20 -6.69 -9.70
N GLN A 50 4.39 -6.53 -11.02
CA GLN A 50 5.44 -7.22 -11.76
C GLN A 50 6.83 -6.79 -11.28
N ARG A 51 7.02 -5.50 -10.97
CA ARG A 51 8.29 -4.98 -10.44
C ARG A 51 8.65 -5.57 -9.07
N PHE A 52 7.66 -5.76 -8.18
CA PHE A 52 7.87 -6.48 -6.93
C PHE A 52 8.19 -7.97 -7.18
N ALA A 53 7.54 -8.60 -8.15
CA ALA A 53 7.84 -9.98 -8.49
C ALA A 53 9.26 -10.14 -9.07
N GLU A 54 9.76 -9.19 -9.85
CA GLU A 54 11.17 -9.14 -10.28
C GLU A 54 12.14 -9.06 -9.08
N ALA A 55 11.73 -8.41 -7.98
CA ALA A 55 12.47 -8.35 -6.73
C ALA A 55 12.24 -9.56 -5.80
N GLY A 56 11.56 -10.60 -6.28
CA GLY A 56 11.38 -11.86 -5.58
C GLY A 56 10.11 -11.96 -4.71
N PHE A 57 9.20 -10.96 -4.72
CA PHE A 57 7.97 -11.00 -3.95
C PHE A 57 6.85 -11.72 -4.71
N ARG A 58 6.07 -12.57 -4.03
CA ARG A 58 4.73 -12.92 -4.52
C ARG A 58 3.82 -11.73 -4.26
N THR A 59 3.21 -11.19 -5.30
CA THR A 59 2.54 -9.90 -5.21
C THR A 59 1.10 -9.96 -5.69
N VAL A 60 0.22 -9.26 -4.97
CA VAL A 60 -1.17 -9.00 -5.40
C VAL A 60 -1.48 -7.52 -5.24
N ALA A 61 -1.90 -6.85 -6.32
CA ALA A 61 -2.48 -5.51 -6.27
C ALA A 61 -4.02 -5.64 -6.29
N ILE A 62 -4.69 -5.00 -5.34
CA ILE A 62 -6.16 -5.09 -5.17
C ILE A 62 -6.89 -3.92 -5.83
N ASP A 63 -8.20 -4.08 -6.02
CA ASP A 63 -9.12 -2.99 -6.33
C ASP A 63 -10.13 -2.79 -5.19
N TYR A 64 -10.34 -1.56 -4.73
CA TYR A 64 -11.28 -1.27 -3.63
C TYR A 64 -12.74 -1.22 -4.06
N PHE A 65 -13.01 -1.13 -5.36
CA PHE A 65 -14.30 -0.68 -5.88
C PHE A 65 -15.23 -1.81 -6.31
N GLY A 66 -14.89 -3.05 -5.99
CA GLY A 66 -15.74 -4.20 -6.28
C GLY A 66 -17.19 -4.02 -5.77
N ARG A 67 -17.34 -3.46 -4.55
CA ARG A 67 -18.65 -3.24 -3.91
C ARG A 67 -19.46 -2.14 -4.56
N THR A 68 -18.85 -1.20 -5.25
CA THR A 68 -19.52 0.03 -5.70
C THR A 68 -19.47 0.24 -7.20
N ALA A 69 -18.49 -0.35 -7.90
CA ALA A 69 -18.27 -0.21 -9.34
C ALA A 69 -18.09 -1.56 -10.05
N GLY A 70 -18.26 -2.68 -9.33
CA GLY A 70 -18.05 -4.03 -9.90
C GLY A 70 -16.59 -4.29 -10.28
N THR A 71 -16.37 -5.29 -11.15
CA THR A 71 -15.04 -5.82 -11.51
C THR A 71 -14.51 -5.29 -12.85
N GLY A 72 -14.96 -4.12 -13.28
CA GLY A 72 -14.47 -3.48 -14.51
C GLY A 72 -13.04 -2.98 -14.38
N SER A 73 -12.43 -2.62 -15.51
CA SER A 73 -11.12 -1.98 -15.56
C SER A 73 -11.13 -0.59 -14.89
N ARG A 74 -9.98 -0.18 -14.39
CA ARG A 74 -9.75 1.15 -13.81
C ARG A 74 -8.68 1.85 -14.64
N ASP A 75 -9.10 2.88 -15.37
CA ASP A 75 -8.24 3.73 -16.18
C ASP A 75 -8.38 5.18 -15.75
N ASP A 76 -7.75 6.10 -16.48
CA ASP A 76 -7.77 7.53 -16.16
C ASP A 76 -9.18 8.16 -16.26
N GLY A 77 -10.13 7.50 -16.92
CA GLY A 77 -11.53 7.91 -17.05
C GLY A 77 -12.43 7.42 -15.92
N PHE A 78 -11.93 6.60 -14.98
CA PHE A 78 -12.73 6.07 -13.89
C PHE A 78 -13.15 7.18 -12.91
N ASP A 79 -14.45 7.36 -12.74
CA ASP A 79 -15.04 8.35 -11.80
C ASP A 79 -14.98 7.81 -10.35
N TRP A 80 -13.82 7.88 -9.74
CA TRP A 80 -13.57 7.43 -8.37
C TRP A 80 -14.27 8.27 -7.30
N GLN A 81 -14.65 9.51 -7.60
CA GLN A 81 -15.15 10.50 -6.62
C GLN A 81 -16.42 10.03 -5.93
N GLN A 82 -17.33 9.37 -6.66
CA GLN A 82 -18.54 8.81 -6.10
C GLN A 82 -18.34 7.49 -5.32
N HIS A 83 -17.19 6.86 -5.46
CA HIS A 83 -16.88 5.55 -4.88
C HIS A 83 -16.05 5.65 -3.60
N ILE A 84 -15.05 6.54 -3.56
CA ILE A 84 -14.14 6.74 -2.41
C ILE A 84 -14.88 6.91 -1.08
N PRO A 85 -15.94 7.74 -0.96
CA PRO A 85 -16.64 7.90 0.30
C PRO A 85 -17.30 6.63 0.85
N LYS A 86 -17.45 5.60 0.02
CA LYS A 86 -18.07 4.31 0.37
C LYS A 86 -17.04 3.24 0.75
N VAL A 87 -15.76 3.51 0.54
CA VAL A 87 -14.68 2.60 0.95
C VAL A 87 -14.43 2.77 2.45
N THR A 88 -14.60 1.69 3.19
CA THR A 88 -14.38 1.69 4.65
C THR A 88 -13.11 0.92 5.00
N PRO A 89 -12.45 1.23 6.14
CA PRO A 89 -11.30 0.45 6.60
C PRO A 89 -11.58 -1.04 6.74
N GLY A 90 -12.78 -1.41 7.18
CA GLY A 90 -13.20 -2.81 7.31
C GLY A 90 -13.29 -3.52 5.97
N ASN A 91 -13.81 -2.85 4.93
CA ASN A 91 -13.87 -3.41 3.58
C ASN A 91 -12.46 -3.61 3.01
N VAL A 92 -11.57 -2.63 3.19
CA VAL A 92 -10.18 -2.74 2.74
C VAL A 92 -9.46 -3.89 3.45
N ALA A 93 -9.64 -4.04 4.76
CA ALA A 93 -9.05 -5.15 5.51
C ALA A 93 -9.55 -6.51 5.02
N ALA A 94 -10.85 -6.64 4.71
CA ALA A 94 -11.44 -7.86 4.18
C ALA A 94 -10.91 -8.20 2.77
N ASP A 95 -10.73 -7.19 1.91
CA ASP A 95 -10.18 -7.37 0.57
C ASP A 95 -8.69 -7.75 0.63
N VAL A 96 -7.92 -7.12 1.53
CA VAL A 96 -6.51 -7.50 1.79
C VAL A 96 -6.42 -8.92 2.35
N ALA A 97 -7.32 -9.33 3.24
CA ALA A 97 -7.37 -10.70 3.76
C ALA A 97 -7.57 -11.73 2.63
N ALA A 98 -8.45 -11.44 1.67
CA ALA A 98 -8.65 -12.29 0.50
C ALA A 98 -7.40 -12.34 -0.41
N ALA A 99 -6.69 -11.22 -0.56
CA ALA A 99 -5.43 -11.17 -1.29
C ALA A 99 -4.32 -11.97 -0.58
N VAL A 100 -4.21 -11.85 0.73
CA VAL A 100 -3.25 -12.64 1.55
C VAL A 100 -3.54 -14.14 1.44
N ALA A 101 -4.81 -14.54 1.45
CA ALA A 101 -5.19 -15.94 1.33
C ALA A 101 -4.83 -16.57 -0.03
N LEU A 102 -4.64 -15.75 -1.07
CA LEU A 102 -4.17 -16.21 -2.40
C LEU A 102 -2.66 -16.47 -2.41
N LEU A 103 -1.90 -15.85 -1.48
CA LEU A 103 -0.45 -15.95 -1.44
C LEU A 103 -0.01 -17.18 -0.63
N ASP A 104 1.13 -17.74 -0.98
CA ASP A 104 1.74 -18.81 -0.20
C ASP A 104 2.14 -18.33 1.20
N ARG A 105 2.33 -19.26 2.13
CA ARG A 105 2.81 -18.94 3.47
C ARG A 105 4.15 -18.21 3.41
N GLY A 106 4.27 -17.15 4.18
CA GLY A 106 5.47 -16.31 4.29
C GLY A 106 5.15 -14.95 4.86
N PRO A 107 6.18 -14.19 5.30
CA PRO A 107 6.00 -12.84 5.78
C PRO A 107 5.34 -11.97 4.70
N THR A 108 4.20 -11.40 5.05
CA THR A 108 3.38 -10.60 4.14
C THR A 108 3.42 -9.15 4.56
N PHE A 109 3.73 -8.28 3.61
CA PHE A 109 3.74 -6.83 3.78
C PHE A 109 2.63 -6.19 2.97
N SER A 110 2.15 -5.04 3.41
CA SER A 110 1.32 -4.16 2.60
C SER A 110 2.11 -2.94 2.15
N VAL A 111 1.89 -2.49 0.91
CA VAL A 111 2.38 -1.20 0.42
C VAL A 111 1.23 -0.43 -0.20
N GLY A 112 1.04 0.81 0.23
CA GLY A 112 -0.05 1.65 -0.27
C GLY A 112 0.41 3.01 -0.74
N PHE A 113 -0.42 3.64 -1.60
CA PHE A 113 -0.12 4.92 -2.23
C PHE A 113 -1.28 5.89 -2.02
N CYS A 114 -1.02 7.12 -1.56
CA CYS A 114 -2.03 8.15 -1.32
C CYS A 114 -3.13 7.62 -0.37
N PHE A 115 -4.35 7.45 -0.87
CA PHE A 115 -5.46 6.82 -0.17
C PHE A 115 -5.08 5.42 0.35
N GLY A 116 -4.51 4.60 -0.52
CA GLY A 116 -3.99 3.29 -0.14
C GLY A 116 -2.84 3.34 0.87
N GLY A 117 -2.04 4.42 0.88
CA GLY A 117 -0.97 4.64 1.84
C GLY A 117 -1.49 4.75 3.27
N GLY A 118 -2.52 5.55 3.48
CA GLY A 118 -3.20 5.67 4.77
C GLY A 118 -3.87 4.35 5.21
N HIS A 119 -4.50 3.63 4.27
CA HIS A 119 -5.07 2.32 4.56
C HIS A 119 -4.00 1.28 4.89
N SER A 120 -2.86 1.27 4.18
CA SER A 120 -1.75 0.38 4.50
C SER A 120 -1.25 0.60 5.92
N TRP A 121 -1.00 1.84 6.34
CA TRP A 121 -0.61 2.13 7.72
C TRP A 121 -1.67 1.67 8.73
N ARG A 122 -2.96 1.88 8.43
CA ARG A 122 -4.05 1.46 9.30
C ARG A 122 -4.13 -0.04 9.51
N LEU A 123 -3.77 -0.84 8.50
CA LEU A 123 -3.73 -2.31 8.62
C LEU A 123 -2.77 -2.80 9.72
N ALA A 124 -1.76 -2.01 10.09
CA ALA A 124 -0.84 -2.33 11.18
C ALA A 124 -1.51 -2.38 12.56
N ALA A 125 -2.70 -1.80 12.72
CA ALA A 125 -3.52 -1.89 13.93
C ALA A 125 -4.52 -3.06 13.89
N GLY A 126 -4.72 -3.68 12.72
CA GLY A 126 -5.71 -4.73 12.51
C GLY A 126 -5.24 -6.12 12.95
N GLU A 127 -6.13 -7.10 12.72
CA GLU A 127 -5.90 -8.51 13.08
C GLU A 127 -5.16 -9.31 11.99
N LEU A 128 -4.91 -8.72 10.82
CA LEU A 128 -4.14 -9.38 9.77
C LEU A 128 -2.70 -9.59 10.24
N ASP A 129 -2.20 -10.82 10.02
CA ASP A 129 -0.83 -11.17 10.37
C ASP A 129 0.16 -10.64 9.31
N LEU A 130 0.28 -9.30 9.26
CA LEU A 130 1.25 -8.62 8.40
C LEU A 130 2.59 -8.53 9.12
N ALA A 131 3.68 -8.71 8.39
CA ALA A 131 5.04 -8.50 8.88
C ALA A 131 5.41 -7.00 8.96
N GLY A 132 4.69 -6.15 8.22
CA GLY A 132 4.85 -4.70 8.27
C GLY A 132 3.96 -4.01 7.24
N SER A 133 3.77 -2.69 7.42
CA SER A 133 2.93 -1.86 6.56
C SER A 133 3.70 -0.65 6.04
N ILE A 134 3.67 -0.47 4.72
CA ILE A 134 4.43 0.57 4.00
C ILE A 134 3.43 1.53 3.36
N GLY A 135 3.64 2.83 3.49
CA GLY A 135 2.76 3.80 2.85
C GLY A 135 3.50 4.99 2.27
N PHE A 136 3.13 5.33 1.06
CA PHE A 136 3.57 6.54 0.38
C PHE A 136 2.53 7.64 0.56
N TYR A 137 2.95 8.81 1.00
CA TYR A 137 2.13 10.03 1.10
C TYR A 137 0.67 9.79 1.53
N GLY A 138 0.46 8.86 2.48
CA GLY A 138 -0.83 8.67 3.14
C GLY A 138 -1.18 9.84 4.06
N ARG A 139 -2.45 10.01 4.39
CA ARG A 139 -2.87 11.08 5.29
C ARG A 139 -2.79 10.64 6.76
N PRO A 140 -2.11 11.39 7.64
CA PRO A 140 -2.05 11.12 9.08
C PRO A 140 -3.42 10.91 9.74
N ALA A 141 -4.42 11.69 9.31
CA ALA A 141 -5.79 11.59 9.82
C ALA A 141 -6.42 10.20 9.64
N MET A 142 -5.96 9.39 8.66
CA MET A 142 -6.50 8.05 8.42
C MET A 142 -6.12 7.02 9.48
N ILE A 143 -5.12 7.32 10.32
CA ILE A 143 -4.66 6.42 11.39
C ILE A 143 -4.73 7.05 12.79
N ALA A 144 -5.17 8.31 12.90
CA ALA A 144 -5.13 9.06 14.16
C ALA A 144 -5.90 8.37 15.30
N ASP A 145 -7.00 7.72 14.98
CA ASP A 145 -7.87 7.00 15.93
C ASP A 145 -7.35 5.63 16.34
N VAL A 146 -6.37 5.06 15.62
CA VAL A 146 -5.81 3.72 15.86
C VAL A 146 -4.34 3.72 16.26
N LEU A 147 -3.73 4.87 16.48
CA LEU A 147 -2.31 4.96 16.85
C LEU A 147 -1.94 4.09 18.07
N PRO A 148 -2.73 4.07 19.16
CA PRO A 148 -2.42 3.20 20.31
C PRO A 148 -2.44 1.71 19.98
N ASP A 149 -3.22 1.32 18.98
CA ASP A 149 -3.47 -0.08 18.62
C ASP A 149 -2.48 -0.62 17.57
N LEU A 150 -1.58 0.21 17.03
CA LEU A 150 -0.57 -0.22 16.08
C LEU A 150 0.33 -1.30 16.68
N ARG A 151 0.44 -2.44 16.02
CA ARG A 151 1.15 -3.64 16.47
C ARG A 151 2.26 -4.08 15.52
N ARG A 152 2.27 -3.56 14.30
CA ARG A 152 3.21 -3.93 13.24
C ARG A 152 4.08 -2.74 12.89
N PRO A 153 5.33 -2.98 12.46
CA PRO A 153 6.22 -1.90 12.05
C PRO A 153 5.68 -1.13 10.84
N LEU A 154 5.96 0.16 10.80
CA LEU A 154 5.55 1.07 9.74
C LEU A 154 6.76 1.61 8.98
N LEU A 155 6.67 1.65 7.65
CA LEU A 155 7.54 2.47 6.81
C LEU A 155 6.71 3.57 6.16
N MET A 156 7.08 4.82 6.41
CA MET A 156 6.36 6.02 5.97
C MET A 156 7.23 6.83 5.02
N LEU A 157 6.84 6.87 3.73
CA LEU A 157 7.58 7.52 2.65
C LEU A 157 6.80 8.77 2.22
N VAL A 158 7.23 9.92 2.71
CA VAL A 158 6.43 11.15 2.73
C VAL A 158 6.89 12.15 1.67
N ALA A 159 5.95 12.79 1.00
CA ALA A 159 6.21 13.88 0.06
C ALA A 159 6.38 15.19 0.84
N GLY A 160 7.56 15.80 0.77
CA GLY A 160 7.91 16.99 1.57
C GLY A 160 7.26 18.31 1.10
N ALA A 161 6.73 18.34 -0.14
CA ALA A 161 5.96 19.46 -0.70
C ALA A 161 4.55 19.03 -1.11
N ASP A 162 3.94 18.14 -0.32
CA ASP A 162 2.57 17.70 -0.55
C ASP A 162 1.59 18.83 -0.26
N GLN A 163 0.78 19.20 -1.25
CA GLN A 163 -0.25 20.23 -1.08
C GLN A 163 -1.50 19.73 -0.37
N ALA A 164 -1.73 18.40 -0.35
CA ALA A 164 -2.89 17.80 0.28
C ALA A 164 -2.69 17.54 1.78
N THR A 165 -1.43 17.42 2.22
CA THR A 165 -1.07 17.15 3.62
C THR A 165 0.19 17.94 3.98
N PRO A 166 0.08 19.00 4.79
CA PRO A 166 1.22 19.79 5.24
C PRO A 166 2.28 18.95 5.96
N ARG A 167 3.54 19.36 5.81
CA ARG A 167 4.69 18.67 6.41
C ARG A 167 4.60 18.53 7.94
N ASP A 168 4.12 19.54 8.61
CA ASP A 168 3.97 19.57 10.06
C ASP A 168 2.99 18.51 10.60
N GLU A 169 2.00 18.09 9.80
CA GLU A 169 1.13 16.96 10.14
C GLU A 169 1.92 15.65 10.19
N PHE A 170 2.86 15.43 9.28
CA PHE A 170 3.72 14.24 9.27
C PHE A 170 4.72 14.28 10.44
N GLU A 171 5.35 15.44 10.69
CA GLU A 171 6.25 15.63 11.85
C GLU A 171 5.49 15.46 13.17
N GLY A 172 4.23 15.88 13.23
CA GLY A 172 3.33 15.64 14.36
C GLY A 172 3.02 14.17 14.56
N LEU A 173 2.77 13.44 13.48
CA LEU A 173 2.54 12.00 13.50
C LEU A 173 3.78 11.24 13.98
N ASP A 174 4.96 11.58 13.47
CA ASP A 174 6.25 10.98 13.85
C ASP A 174 6.52 11.11 15.35
N ARG A 175 6.34 12.33 15.89
CA ARG A 175 6.45 12.56 17.35
C ARG A 175 5.46 11.71 18.13
N ARG A 176 4.20 11.65 17.68
CA ARG A 176 3.16 10.88 18.36
C ARG A 176 3.42 9.38 18.35
N LEU A 177 3.91 8.83 17.24
CA LEU A 177 4.31 7.43 17.14
C LEU A 177 5.48 7.12 18.08
N SER A 178 6.48 8.02 18.14
CA SER A 178 7.63 7.90 19.04
C SER A 178 7.19 7.94 20.52
N GLU A 179 6.32 8.87 20.91
CA GLU A 179 5.76 8.99 22.27
C GLU A 179 5.00 7.72 22.68
N LEU A 180 4.33 7.06 21.73
CA LEU A 180 3.60 5.81 21.96
C LEU A 180 4.49 4.56 21.87
N GLY A 181 5.79 4.72 21.60
CA GLY A 181 6.74 3.61 21.45
C GLY A 181 6.43 2.69 20.28
N LYS A 182 5.83 3.23 19.19
CA LYS A 182 5.49 2.44 18.01
C LYS A 182 6.70 2.27 17.11
N ASP A 183 6.89 1.05 16.61
CA ASP A 183 7.95 0.73 15.65
C ASP A 183 7.63 1.38 14.30
N HIS A 184 8.39 2.39 13.91
CA HIS A 184 8.19 3.11 12.67
C HIS A 184 9.46 3.77 12.15
N GLU A 185 9.52 3.89 10.85
CA GLU A 185 10.53 4.64 10.11
C GLU A 185 9.82 5.66 9.22
N MET A 186 10.20 6.93 9.31
CA MET A 186 9.66 7.98 8.43
C MET A 186 10.79 8.61 7.63
N THR A 187 10.56 8.75 6.32
CA THR A 187 11.44 9.50 5.43
C THR A 187 10.65 10.56 4.70
N ILE A 188 11.05 11.81 4.85
CA ILE A 188 10.45 12.95 4.14
C ILE A 188 11.36 13.33 2.98
N TYR A 189 10.86 13.25 1.75
CA TYR A 189 11.57 13.66 0.53
C TYR A 189 11.33 15.13 0.29
N ASP A 190 12.30 15.96 0.66
CA ASP A 190 12.21 17.42 0.58
C ASP A 190 11.90 17.89 -0.84
N GLY A 191 10.89 18.76 -0.96
CA GLY A 191 10.44 19.29 -2.25
C GLY A 191 9.62 18.33 -3.11
N ALA A 192 9.58 17.03 -2.79
CA ALA A 192 8.82 16.06 -3.57
C ALA A 192 7.31 16.34 -3.48
N PRO A 193 6.60 16.38 -4.61
CA PRO A 193 5.15 16.58 -4.62
C PRO A 193 4.41 15.28 -4.28
N HIS A 194 3.10 15.41 -4.01
CA HIS A 194 2.21 14.26 -3.96
C HIS A 194 2.36 13.39 -5.21
N SER A 195 2.32 12.07 -5.07
CA SER A 195 2.49 11.10 -6.17
C SER A 195 3.88 11.15 -6.86
N PHE A 196 4.95 11.57 -6.15
CA PHE A 196 6.30 11.62 -6.72
C PHE A 196 6.79 10.26 -7.23
N PHE A 197 6.34 9.15 -6.63
CA PHE A 197 6.75 7.79 -7.00
C PHE A 197 6.05 7.28 -8.27
N ASP A 198 4.97 7.92 -8.71
CA ASP A 198 4.21 7.58 -9.92
C ASP A 198 4.26 8.73 -10.94
N ARG A 199 3.39 9.73 -10.77
CA ARG A 199 3.14 10.76 -11.78
C ARG A 199 4.34 11.68 -12.04
N SER A 200 5.18 11.89 -11.05
CA SER A 200 6.37 12.75 -11.14
C SER A 200 7.67 11.95 -11.14
N TYR A 201 7.62 10.64 -11.37
CA TYR A 201 8.80 9.76 -11.34
C TYR A 201 9.99 10.28 -12.15
N ALA A 202 9.74 10.83 -13.33
CA ALA A 202 10.82 11.30 -14.21
C ALA A 202 11.68 12.41 -13.58
N GLN A 203 11.08 13.27 -12.74
CA GLN A 203 11.77 14.35 -12.02
C GLN A 203 12.35 13.90 -10.68
N TRP A 204 11.84 12.80 -10.10
CA TRP A 204 12.15 12.33 -8.74
C TRP A 204 12.80 10.95 -8.70
N LYS A 205 13.58 10.61 -9.74
CA LYS A 205 14.20 9.29 -9.89
C LYS A 205 15.03 8.86 -8.67
N ASP A 206 15.82 9.78 -8.11
CA ASP A 206 16.69 9.48 -6.96
C ASP A 206 15.88 9.21 -5.70
N ALA A 207 14.83 10.00 -5.45
CA ALA A 207 13.90 9.77 -4.34
C ALA A 207 13.15 8.44 -4.52
N CYS A 208 12.73 8.11 -5.75
CA CYS A 208 12.08 6.84 -6.05
C CYS A 208 13.03 5.65 -5.86
N ALA A 209 14.29 5.79 -6.27
CA ALA A 209 15.31 4.75 -6.07
C ALA A 209 15.62 4.54 -4.58
N ASP A 210 15.73 5.63 -3.81
CA ASP A 210 15.90 5.56 -2.35
C ASP A 210 14.68 4.90 -1.67
N ALA A 211 13.47 5.33 -2.04
CA ALA A 211 12.23 4.73 -1.51
C ALA A 211 12.15 3.23 -1.81
N TRP A 212 12.49 2.81 -3.03
CA TRP A 212 12.54 1.40 -3.40
C TRP A 212 13.54 0.62 -2.56
N ARG A 213 14.75 1.14 -2.38
CA ARG A 213 15.77 0.52 -1.53
C ARG A 213 15.28 0.38 -0.08
N ARG A 214 14.66 1.43 0.49
CA ARG A 214 14.09 1.37 1.84
C ARG A 214 13.01 0.30 1.99
N ILE A 215 12.16 0.11 0.98
CA ILE A 215 11.17 -0.97 0.98
C ILE A 215 11.86 -2.33 1.04
N LEU A 216 12.89 -2.55 0.21
CA LEU A 216 13.62 -3.82 0.19
C LEU A 216 14.33 -4.09 1.53
N ASP A 217 14.97 -3.08 2.10
CA ASP A 217 15.67 -3.16 3.38
C ASP A 217 14.68 -3.40 4.54
N PHE A 218 13.58 -2.64 4.59
CA PHE A 218 12.52 -2.80 5.59
C PHE A 218 11.93 -4.21 5.56
N THR A 219 11.55 -4.68 4.39
CA THR A 219 10.97 -6.02 4.25
C THR A 219 11.98 -7.13 4.54
N ALA A 220 13.29 -6.91 4.32
CA ALA A 220 14.32 -7.88 4.69
C ALA A 220 14.51 -7.95 6.22
N ARG A 221 14.48 -6.80 6.93
CA ARG A 221 14.61 -6.76 8.40
C ARG A 221 13.42 -7.38 9.12
N HIS A 222 12.22 -7.24 8.59
CA HIS A 222 10.99 -7.69 9.24
C HIS A 222 10.42 -9.00 8.66
N ALA A 223 11.22 -9.73 7.88
CA ALA A 223 10.78 -11.02 7.31
C ALA A 223 10.85 -12.21 8.30
N GLY A 224 11.30 -12.02 9.53
CA GLY A 224 11.39 -13.07 10.57
C GLY A 224 12.78 -13.36 10.98
#